data_43b51111e92a7203f05ef27b6826d9cd
#
_entry.id   43b51111e92a7203f05ef27b6826d9cd
#
_cell.length_a   1.000
_cell.length_b   1.000
_cell.length_c   1.000
_cell.angle_alpha   90.00
_cell.angle_beta   90.00
_cell.angle_gamma   90.00
#
_symmetry.space_group_name_H-M   'P 1'
#
loop_
_entity.id
_entity.type
_entity.pdbx_description
1 polymer ?
#
loop_
_entity_poly.entity_id
_entity_poly.type
_entity_poly.pdbx_seq_one_letter_code
_entity_poly.pdbx_strand_id
1 'polypeptide(L)'
;MPFEIPSSWEWTTLGEVFTLQAGKNITAKDISDKEDSEHRFPCYGGNGLRGYVCSYNRNGRFPLIGRQGALCGNINFAEGLFYATEHAVVVETYCKTNVEWAVHSLIHLNLNQYATSTAQPGLSVSTINEVLIPLPPIEEQGRIVSCLNKWDTLIDQIEQGKVNLEAIIKQAKNKILDLAIHGKLVPQDLNDEPASELLKRINPKAEITCDNAHYPQLPKGWAVAPMQILCSLIDGNKQNGIERVNLDVKYLRGERDPKTLTFGKYIPANSFLILVDGENSGEVFRTPIEGYQGSTFKRLFINENMNTEYMLQVINLYRKLLRENKVGSAIPHLNKKLFKGIIVSIPPYKEQQRIVDAINKAFMSLDMIMESL
;
A
#
# COMPACT_ATOMS: atom_id res chain seq x y z
N MET A 1 0.62 -23.51 -37.86
CA MET A 1 1.16 -23.65 -36.50
C MET A 1 1.44 -22.27 -35.95
N PRO A 2 1.16 -21.98 -34.66
CA PRO A 2 1.28 -20.63 -34.11
C PRO A 2 2.72 -20.09 -34.09
N PHE A 3 3.71 -20.96 -33.88
CA PHE A 3 5.14 -20.60 -33.82
C PHE A 3 6.00 -21.86 -34.09
N GLU A 4 7.30 -21.67 -34.28
CA GLU A 4 8.25 -22.77 -34.42
C GLU A 4 8.56 -23.43 -33.08
N ILE A 5 8.59 -24.75 -33.02
CA ILE A 5 8.93 -25.54 -31.84
C ILE A 5 10.22 -26.32 -32.06
N PRO A 6 10.94 -26.74 -31.02
CA PRO A 6 12.09 -27.62 -31.12
C PRO A 6 11.74 -28.93 -31.88
N SER A 7 12.70 -29.50 -32.61
CA SER A 7 12.48 -30.69 -33.42
C SER A 7 12.09 -31.94 -32.61
N SER A 8 12.31 -31.92 -31.30
CA SER A 8 11.90 -32.98 -30.37
C SER A 8 10.49 -32.80 -29.81
N TRP A 9 9.81 -31.67 -30.13
CA TRP A 9 8.45 -31.40 -29.70
C TRP A 9 7.46 -31.68 -30.81
N GLU A 10 6.21 -31.93 -30.45
CA GLU A 10 5.13 -32.14 -31.39
C GLU A 10 3.95 -31.23 -31.11
N TRP A 11 3.29 -30.72 -32.15
CA TRP A 11 2.01 -30.06 -32.03
C TRP A 11 0.89 -31.10 -31.95
N THR A 12 0.06 -31.00 -30.94
CA THR A 12 -1.10 -31.85 -30.71
C THR A 12 -2.27 -31.03 -30.20
N THR A 13 -3.38 -31.65 -29.82
CA THR A 13 -4.52 -30.94 -29.19
C THR A 13 -4.65 -31.30 -27.74
N LEU A 14 -5.32 -30.43 -26.97
CA LEU A 14 -5.57 -30.72 -25.56
C LEU A 14 -6.37 -32.00 -25.35
N GLY A 15 -7.31 -32.31 -26.26
CA GLY A 15 -8.11 -33.54 -26.20
C GLY A 15 -7.32 -34.81 -26.50
N GLU A 16 -6.15 -34.73 -27.19
CA GLU A 16 -5.26 -35.88 -27.43
C GLU A 16 -4.31 -36.12 -26.24
N VAL A 17 -3.94 -35.07 -25.49
CA VAL A 17 -3.00 -35.15 -24.35
C VAL A 17 -3.71 -35.36 -23.03
N PHE A 18 -4.94 -34.87 -22.88
CA PHE A 18 -5.70 -34.90 -21.64
C PHE A 18 -7.12 -35.44 -21.78
N THR A 19 -7.67 -36.03 -20.74
CA THR A 19 -9.12 -36.16 -20.62
C THR A 19 -9.71 -34.93 -19.94
N LEU A 20 -10.60 -34.26 -20.64
CA LEU A 20 -11.26 -33.03 -20.14
C LEU A 20 -12.70 -33.37 -19.74
N GLN A 21 -13.00 -33.30 -18.45
CA GLN A 21 -14.31 -33.64 -17.94
C GLN A 21 -14.87 -32.55 -17.02
N ALA A 22 -16.05 -32.01 -17.34
CA ALA A 22 -16.76 -31.12 -16.41
C ALA A 22 -17.11 -31.84 -15.11
N GLY A 23 -17.05 -31.12 -14.01
CA GLY A 23 -17.48 -31.63 -12.71
C GLY A 23 -18.98 -31.82 -12.61
N LYS A 24 -19.50 -31.97 -11.40
CA LYS A 24 -20.92 -32.27 -11.17
C LYS A 24 -21.63 -31.07 -10.57
N ASN A 25 -22.91 -30.91 -10.87
CA ASN A 25 -23.75 -29.86 -10.30
C ASN A 25 -23.85 -30.00 -8.78
N ILE A 26 -23.85 -28.87 -8.09
CA ILE A 26 -24.08 -28.75 -6.65
C ILE A 26 -24.83 -27.47 -6.36
N THR A 27 -25.77 -27.51 -5.42
CA THR A 27 -26.55 -26.32 -5.07
C THR A 27 -25.79 -25.42 -4.11
N ALA A 28 -25.98 -24.10 -4.24
CA ALA A 28 -25.24 -23.14 -3.42
C ALA A 28 -25.45 -23.33 -1.91
N LYS A 29 -26.62 -23.83 -1.50
CA LYS A 29 -26.97 -24.12 -0.09
C LYS A 29 -26.14 -25.27 0.52
N ASP A 30 -25.57 -26.13 -0.31
CA ASP A 30 -24.76 -27.27 0.11
C ASP A 30 -23.26 -26.95 0.16
N ILE A 31 -22.92 -25.66 -0.02
CA ILE A 31 -21.54 -25.16 0.03
C ILE A 31 -21.41 -24.20 1.23
N SER A 32 -20.51 -24.51 2.16
CA SER A 32 -20.13 -23.66 3.28
C SER A 32 -18.97 -22.75 2.91
N ASP A 33 -18.99 -21.48 3.34
CA ASP A 33 -17.87 -20.56 3.14
C ASP A 33 -16.63 -20.95 3.95
N LYS A 34 -16.78 -21.78 4.98
CA LYS A 34 -15.71 -22.21 5.88
C LYS A 34 -15.68 -23.73 6.00
N GLU A 35 -14.49 -24.26 6.18
CA GLU A 35 -14.28 -25.64 6.58
C GLU A 35 -14.80 -25.87 8.00
N ASP A 36 -15.57 -26.95 8.19
CA ASP A 36 -16.11 -27.38 9.48
C ASP A 36 -16.13 -28.92 9.58
N SER A 37 -16.75 -29.48 10.62
CA SER A 37 -16.82 -30.93 10.85
C SER A 37 -17.62 -31.69 9.78
N GLU A 38 -18.56 -31.04 9.09
CA GLU A 38 -19.41 -31.63 8.06
C GLU A 38 -18.89 -31.28 6.65
N HIS A 39 -18.48 -30.02 6.42
CA HIS A 39 -17.99 -29.52 5.15
C HIS A 39 -16.46 -29.52 5.13
N ARG A 40 -15.87 -30.69 4.87
CA ARG A 40 -14.41 -30.92 4.93
C ARG A 40 -13.68 -30.89 3.60
N PHE A 41 -14.41 -30.98 2.50
CA PHE A 41 -13.81 -31.10 1.18
C PHE A 41 -13.88 -29.78 0.43
N PRO A 42 -12.74 -29.26 -0.08
CA PRO A 42 -12.76 -28.05 -0.89
C PRO A 42 -13.60 -28.26 -2.16
N CYS A 43 -14.42 -27.27 -2.48
CA CYS A 43 -15.29 -27.24 -3.64
C CYS A 43 -14.80 -26.20 -4.64
N TYR A 44 -14.46 -26.63 -5.83
CA TYR A 44 -13.92 -25.77 -6.88
C TYR A 44 -14.98 -25.47 -7.94
N GLY A 45 -15.13 -24.18 -8.25
CA GLY A 45 -15.95 -23.66 -9.34
C GLY A 45 -15.13 -23.12 -10.48
N GLY A 46 -15.74 -22.36 -11.38
CA GLY A 46 -15.07 -21.76 -12.55
C GLY A 46 -14.00 -20.73 -12.21
N ASN A 47 -13.97 -20.23 -10.97
CA ASN A 47 -12.99 -19.22 -10.51
C ASN A 47 -12.15 -19.70 -9.31
N GLY A 48 -11.94 -21.00 -9.20
CA GLY A 48 -11.17 -21.60 -8.10
C GLY A 48 -12.03 -22.03 -6.92
N LEU A 49 -11.46 -21.98 -5.72
CA LEU A 49 -12.12 -22.41 -4.49
C LEU A 49 -13.39 -21.57 -4.24
N ARG A 50 -14.53 -22.26 -4.16
CA ARG A 50 -15.86 -21.68 -3.92
C ARG A 50 -16.31 -21.81 -2.46
N GLY A 51 -15.73 -22.74 -1.72
CA GLY A 51 -16.08 -23.08 -0.35
C GLY A 51 -15.80 -24.55 -0.06
N TYR A 52 -16.53 -25.11 0.90
CA TYR A 52 -16.34 -26.47 1.36
C TYR A 52 -17.67 -27.26 1.35
N VAL A 53 -17.59 -28.58 1.14
CA VAL A 53 -18.75 -29.47 1.02
C VAL A 53 -18.59 -30.75 1.83
N CYS A 54 -19.66 -31.47 2.04
CA CYS A 54 -19.68 -32.72 2.83
C CYS A 54 -19.19 -33.97 2.06
N SER A 55 -19.03 -33.88 0.74
CA SER A 55 -18.57 -35.01 -0.10
C SER A 55 -17.61 -34.57 -1.16
N TYR A 56 -16.83 -35.51 -1.72
CA TYR A 56 -15.92 -35.26 -2.82
C TYR A 56 -16.32 -36.03 -4.06
N ASN A 57 -15.89 -35.58 -5.25
CA ASN A 57 -16.07 -36.30 -6.51
C ASN A 57 -14.76 -36.56 -7.26
N ARG A 58 -13.64 -36.10 -6.70
CA ARG A 58 -12.28 -36.33 -7.22
C ARG A 58 -11.31 -36.60 -6.09
N ASN A 59 -10.27 -37.38 -6.41
CA ASN A 59 -9.12 -37.64 -5.54
C ASN A 59 -7.85 -37.70 -6.38
N GLY A 60 -6.88 -36.84 -6.13
CA GLY A 60 -5.62 -36.76 -6.88
C GLY A 60 -5.15 -35.32 -7.08
N ARG A 61 -4.29 -35.13 -8.10
CA ARG A 61 -3.70 -33.82 -8.46
C ARG A 61 -4.17 -33.46 -9.86
N PHE A 62 -4.96 -32.41 -10.00
CA PHE A 62 -5.59 -32.05 -11.27
C PHE A 62 -5.56 -30.54 -11.52
N PRO A 63 -5.12 -30.10 -12.73
CA PRO A 63 -5.49 -28.79 -13.21
C PRO A 63 -7.00 -28.68 -13.40
N LEU A 64 -7.56 -27.52 -13.10
CA LEU A 64 -8.98 -27.22 -13.29
C LEU A 64 -9.12 -26.00 -14.20
N ILE A 65 -9.93 -26.11 -15.25
CA ILE A 65 -10.22 -25.01 -16.17
C ILE A 65 -11.61 -24.44 -15.83
N GLY A 66 -11.67 -23.14 -15.52
CA GLY A 66 -12.94 -22.44 -15.35
C GLY A 66 -13.67 -22.29 -16.68
N ARG A 67 -14.94 -22.70 -16.76
CA ARG A 67 -15.68 -22.70 -18.04
C ARG A 67 -16.77 -21.65 -18.15
N GLN A 68 -17.09 -20.89 -17.12
CA GLN A 68 -18.14 -19.89 -17.16
C GLN A 68 -17.78 -18.60 -16.38
N GLY A 69 -18.36 -17.48 -16.82
CA GLY A 69 -18.22 -16.17 -16.22
C GLY A 69 -17.03 -15.37 -16.78
N ALA A 70 -16.83 -14.17 -16.24
CA ALA A 70 -15.78 -13.23 -16.68
C ALA A 70 -14.36 -13.80 -16.62
N LEU A 71 -14.13 -14.79 -15.78
CA LEU A 71 -12.84 -15.47 -15.58
C LEU A 71 -12.85 -16.89 -16.23
N CYS A 72 -13.70 -17.14 -17.22
CA CYS A 72 -13.65 -18.42 -17.95
C CYS A 72 -12.27 -18.56 -18.64
N GLY A 73 -11.73 -19.77 -18.64
CA GLY A 73 -10.36 -20.04 -19.08
C GLY A 73 -9.30 -19.89 -17.98
N ASN A 74 -9.68 -19.41 -16.78
CA ASN A 74 -8.79 -19.38 -15.64
C ASN A 74 -8.40 -20.80 -15.21
N ILE A 75 -7.11 -20.98 -14.89
CA ILE A 75 -6.56 -22.27 -14.48
C ILE A 75 -6.35 -22.26 -12.96
N ASN A 76 -6.89 -23.28 -12.31
CA ASN A 76 -6.69 -23.56 -10.91
C ASN A 76 -6.05 -24.94 -10.75
N PHE A 77 -5.51 -25.22 -9.57
CA PHE A 77 -4.93 -26.52 -9.23
C PHE A 77 -5.62 -27.07 -7.98
N ALA A 78 -6.07 -28.31 -8.04
CA ALA A 78 -6.65 -29.01 -6.91
C ALA A 78 -5.87 -30.26 -6.58
N GLU A 79 -5.72 -30.56 -5.28
CA GLU A 79 -4.97 -31.69 -4.77
C GLU A 79 -5.74 -32.40 -3.65
N GLY A 80 -5.62 -33.73 -3.60
CA GLY A 80 -6.28 -34.56 -2.59
C GLY A 80 -7.74 -34.84 -2.90
N LEU A 81 -8.58 -34.87 -1.87
CA LEU A 81 -10.03 -35.11 -1.98
C LEU A 81 -10.74 -33.77 -2.15
N PHE A 82 -11.42 -33.55 -3.27
CA PHE A 82 -12.13 -32.30 -3.55
C PHE A 82 -13.39 -32.53 -4.38
N TYR A 83 -14.23 -31.52 -4.47
CA TYR A 83 -15.40 -31.50 -5.33
C TYR A 83 -15.21 -30.51 -6.47
N ALA A 84 -15.26 -30.97 -7.71
CA ALA A 84 -15.32 -30.12 -8.89
C ALA A 84 -16.79 -29.91 -9.29
N THR A 85 -17.20 -28.62 -9.40
CA THR A 85 -18.54 -28.28 -9.88
C THR A 85 -18.63 -28.34 -11.39
N GLU A 86 -19.83 -28.27 -11.96
CA GLU A 86 -20.07 -28.21 -13.41
C GLU A 86 -19.39 -27.03 -14.10
N HIS A 87 -18.98 -26.02 -13.35
CA HIS A 87 -18.24 -24.83 -13.86
C HIS A 87 -16.73 -25.00 -13.89
N ALA A 88 -16.21 -26.12 -13.37
CA ALA A 88 -14.81 -26.49 -13.42
C ALA A 88 -14.63 -27.73 -14.30
N VAL A 89 -13.76 -27.65 -15.32
CA VAL A 89 -13.34 -28.79 -16.11
C VAL A 89 -12.09 -29.38 -15.49
N VAL A 90 -12.16 -30.63 -15.08
CA VAL A 90 -11.03 -31.41 -14.54
C VAL A 90 -10.18 -31.89 -15.70
N VAL A 91 -8.88 -31.65 -15.61
CA VAL A 91 -7.90 -32.09 -16.62
C VAL A 91 -7.14 -33.31 -16.10
N GLU A 92 -7.45 -34.47 -16.64
CA GLU A 92 -6.74 -35.73 -16.33
C GLU A 92 -5.57 -35.93 -17.30
N THR A 93 -4.37 -36.13 -16.73
CA THR A 93 -3.14 -36.38 -17.53
C THR A 93 -2.91 -37.84 -17.76
N TYR A 94 -2.28 -38.20 -18.90
CA TYR A 94 -1.91 -39.58 -19.26
C TYR A 94 -0.40 -39.80 -19.24
N CYS A 95 -0.01 -41.06 -19.31
CA CYS A 95 1.33 -41.54 -19.72
C CYS A 95 2.47 -40.86 -18.98
N LYS A 96 2.34 -40.56 -17.67
CA LYS A 96 3.34 -39.88 -16.85
C LYS A 96 3.55 -38.41 -17.25
N THR A 97 2.65 -37.78 -18.00
CA THR A 97 2.69 -36.33 -18.25
C THR A 97 2.81 -35.58 -16.94
N ASN A 98 3.74 -34.65 -16.87
CA ASN A 98 3.97 -33.86 -15.67
C ASN A 98 2.78 -32.91 -15.43
N VAL A 99 2.11 -33.06 -14.30
CA VAL A 99 0.90 -32.29 -13.96
C VAL A 99 1.21 -30.78 -13.80
N GLU A 100 2.36 -30.42 -13.24
CA GLU A 100 2.77 -29.01 -13.09
C GLU A 100 3.08 -28.39 -14.46
N TRP A 101 3.72 -29.16 -15.37
CA TRP A 101 3.88 -28.73 -16.77
C TRP A 101 2.51 -28.47 -17.41
N ALA A 102 1.54 -29.34 -17.19
CA ALA A 102 0.19 -29.17 -17.72
C ALA A 102 -0.45 -27.86 -17.16
N VAL A 103 -0.30 -27.57 -15.88
CA VAL A 103 -0.79 -26.31 -15.28
C VAL A 103 -0.16 -25.10 -15.97
N HIS A 104 1.17 -25.03 -16.05
CA HIS A 104 1.87 -23.90 -16.68
C HIS A 104 1.50 -23.73 -18.16
N SER A 105 1.41 -24.84 -18.90
CA SER A 105 1.01 -24.83 -20.31
C SER A 105 -0.41 -24.31 -20.51
N LEU A 106 -1.36 -24.75 -19.69
CA LEU A 106 -2.74 -24.29 -19.74
C LEU A 106 -2.87 -22.81 -19.39
N ILE A 107 -2.12 -22.32 -18.40
CA ILE A 107 -2.06 -20.89 -18.05
C ILE A 107 -1.56 -20.06 -19.25
N HIS A 108 -0.48 -20.51 -19.89
CA HIS A 108 0.12 -19.81 -21.04
C HIS A 108 -0.83 -19.76 -22.25
N LEU A 109 -1.64 -20.79 -22.45
CA LEU A 109 -2.61 -20.85 -23.56
C LEU A 109 -3.70 -19.77 -23.49
N ASN A 110 -3.92 -19.11 -22.34
CA ASN A 110 -4.93 -18.08 -22.18
C ASN A 110 -6.29 -18.47 -22.79
N LEU A 111 -6.87 -19.53 -22.26
CA LEU A 111 -8.06 -20.17 -22.84
C LEU A 111 -9.29 -19.26 -22.94
N ASN A 112 -9.28 -18.12 -22.25
CA ASN A 112 -10.35 -17.10 -22.35
C ASN A 112 -10.55 -16.60 -23.78
N GLN A 113 -9.51 -16.57 -24.60
CA GLN A 113 -9.58 -16.17 -26.02
C GLN A 113 -10.53 -17.03 -26.87
N TYR A 114 -10.85 -18.25 -26.42
CA TYR A 114 -11.76 -19.18 -27.08
C TYR A 114 -13.20 -19.14 -26.56
N ALA A 115 -13.51 -18.18 -25.67
CA ALA A 115 -14.86 -18.01 -25.12
C ALA A 115 -15.87 -17.58 -26.19
N THR A 116 -17.07 -18.17 -26.14
CA THR A 116 -18.09 -18.04 -27.21
C THR A 116 -19.03 -16.84 -27.08
N SER A 117 -18.97 -16.05 -26.00
CA SER A 117 -19.91 -14.93 -25.77
C SER A 117 -19.23 -13.79 -25.01
N THR A 118 -19.59 -12.54 -25.35
CA THR A 118 -19.13 -11.33 -24.67
C THR A 118 -19.94 -10.95 -23.44
N ALA A 119 -21.24 -11.28 -23.41
CA ALA A 119 -22.13 -10.93 -22.30
C ALA A 119 -22.03 -11.92 -21.12
N GLN A 120 -21.92 -13.21 -21.43
CA GLN A 120 -21.68 -14.27 -20.45
C GLN A 120 -20.68 -15.27 -21.04
N PRO A 121 -19.37 -14.98 -20.88
CA PRO A 121 -18.32 -15.80 -21.47
C PRO A 121 -18.42 -17.25 -21.01
N GLY A 122 -18.26 -18.19 -21.95
CA GLY A 122 -18.30 -19.62 -21.66
C GLY A 122 -17.40 -20.42 -22.58
N LEU A 123 -16.79 -21.46 -22.04
CA LEU A 123 -15.94 -22.43 -22.76
C LEU A 123 -16.61 -23.80 -22.75
N SER A 124 -16.85 -24.36 -23.93
CA SER A 124 -17.29 -25.76 -24.05
C SER A 124 -16.08 -26.69 -23.95
N VAL A 125 -16.29 -27.90 -23.43
CA VAL A 125 -15.24 -28.95 -23.42
C VAL A 125 -14.81 -29.32 -24.85
N SER A 126 -15.76 -29.31 -25.80
CA SER A 126 -15.44 -29.55 -27.22
C SER A 126 -14.47 -28.49 -27.78
N THR A 127 -14.70 -27.21 -27.48
CA THR A 127 -13.81 -26.13 -27.91
C THR A 127 -12.42 -26.27 -27.28
N ILE A 128 -12.36 -26.58 -25.96
CA ILE A 128 -11.07 -26.77 -25.28
C ILE A 128 -10.29 -27.96 -25.88
N ASN A 129 -10.96 -29.07 -26.23
CA ASN A 129 -10.32 -30.23 -26.80
C ASN A 129 -9.57 -29.92 -28.10
N GLU A 130 -10.03 -28.98 -28.92
CA GLU A 130 -9.46 -28.62 -30.23
C GLU A 130 -8.27 -27.61 -30.10
N VAL A 131 -8.00 -27.10 -28.93
CA VAL A 131 -6.91 -26.13 -28.74
C VAL A 131 -5.55 -26.82 -28.89
N LEU A 132 -4.71 -26.23 -29.73
CA LEU A 132 -3.36 -26.73 -29.98
C LEU A 132 -2.44 -26.46 -28.79
N ILE A 133 -1.62 -27.48 -28.49
CA ILE A 133 -0.58 -27.40 -27.44
C ILE A 133 0.73 -27.98 -27.99
N PRO A 134 1.88 -27.34 -27.76
CA PRO A 134 3.18 -27.94 -28.07
C PRO A 134 3.56 -28.91 -26.94
N LEU A 135 3.78 -30.16 -27.31
CA LEU A 135 4.07 -31.26 -26.38
C LEU A 135 5.57 -31.61 -26.37
N PRO A 136 6.31 -31.24 -25.29
CA PRO A 136 7.70 -31.67 -25.12
C PRO A 136 7.80 -33.13 -24.66
N PRO A 137 8.94 -33.78 -24.85
CA PRO A 137 9.25 -35.07 -24.25
C PRO A 137 9.10 -35.02 -22.70
N ILE A 138 8.70 -36.13 -22.08
CA ILE A 138 8.41 -36.19 -20.62
C ILE A 138 9.58 -35.70 -19.77
N GLU A 139 10.80 -36.10 -20.12
CA GLU A 139 12.01 -35.65 -19.44
C GLU A 139 12.19 -34.11 -19.50
N GLU A 140 11.78 -33.51 -20.62
CA GLU A 140 11.87 -32.07 -20.82
C GLU A 140 10.77 -31.31 -20.08
N GLN A 141 9.57 -31.88 -19.98
CA GLN A 141 8.51 -31.32 -19.12
C GLN A 141 9.02 -31.12 -17.69
N GLY A 142 9.73 -32.13 -17.13
CA GLY A 142 10.32 -32.02 -15.78
C GLY A 142 11.40 -30.91 -15.68
N ARG A 143 12.24 -30.77 -16.73
CA ARG A 143 13.25 -29.69 -16.77
C ARG A 143 12.62 -28.31 -16.86
N ILE A 144 11.57 -28.15 -17.67
CA ILE A 144 10.80 -26.92 -17.80
C ILE A 144 10.22 -26.51 -16.43
N VAL A 145 9.51 -27.41 -15.75
CA VAL A 145 8.93 -27.16 -14.42
C VAL A 145 10.01 -26.78 -13.41
N SER A 146 11.12 -27.52 -13.37
CA SER A 146 12.22 -27.18 -12.47
C SER A 146 12.81 -25.79 -12.72
N CYS A 147 12.87 -25.38 -13.99
CA CYS A 147 13.34 -24.04 -14.35
C CYS A 147 12.33 -22.97 -13.92
N LEU A 148 11.04 -23.15 -14.19
CA LEU A 148 9.98 -22.20 -13.80
C LEU A 148 9.93 -22.02 -12.28
N ASN A 149 9.92 -23.12 -11.52
CA ASN A 149 9.91 -23.07 -10.05
C ASN A 149 11.12 -22.32 -9.46
N LYS A 150 12.29 -22.40 -10.12
CA LYS A 150 13.45 -21.56 -9.71
C LYS A 150 13.21 -20.08 -9.96
N TRP A 151 12.64 -19.72 -11.10
CA TRP A 151 12.33 -18.33 -11.41
C TRP A 151 11.26 -17.77 -10.45
N ASP A 152 10.19 -18.51 -10.19
CA ASP A 152 9.14 -18.12 -9.25
C ASP A 152 9.74 -17.86 -7.85
N THR A 153 10.60 -18.78 -7.36
CA THR A 153 11.30 -18.60 -6.10
C THR A 153 12.17 -17.33 -6.07
N LEU A 154 12.87 -17.02 -7.17
CA LEU A 154 13.68 -15.81 -7.25
C LEU A 154 12.82 -14.54 -7.29
N ILE A 155 11.70 -14.57 -7.99
CA ILE A 155 10.74 -13.46 -8.04
C ILE A 155 10.20 -13.19 -6.63
N ASP A 156 9.74 -14.23 -5.93
CA ASP A 156 9.25 -14.12 -4.54
C ASP A 156 10.32 -13.53 -3.60
N GLN A 157 11.58 -13.95 -3.75
CA GLN A 157 12.69 -13.41 -2.95
C GLN A 157 12.94 -11.92 -3.23
N ILE A 158 12.84 -11.49 -4.49
CA ILE A 158 13.01 -10.09 -4.89
C ILE A 158 11.86 -9.26 -4.32
N GLU A 159 10.62 -9.71 -4.48
CA GLU A 159 9.43 -9.02 -3.95
C GLU A 159 9.48 -8.89 -2.43
N GLN A 160 9.83 -9.96 -1.72
CA GLN A 160 9.98 -9.93 -0.27
C GLN A 160 11.15 -9.01 0.15
N GLY A 161 12.23 -9.01 -0.60
CA GLY A 161 13.37 -8.11 -0.39
C GLY A 161 12.95 -6.64 -0.52
N LYS A 162 12.13 -6.30 -1.51
CA LYS A 162 11.61 -4.95 -1.73
C LYS A 162 10.73 -4.49 -0.55
N VAL A 163 9.79 -5.32 -0.11
CA VAL A 163 8.93 -5.01 1.06
C VAL A 163 9.77 -4.79 2.32
N ASN A 164 10.77 -5.63 2.56
CA ASN A 164 11.67 -5.48 3.70
C ASN A 164 12.48 -4.17 3.63
N LEU A 165 12.95 -3.79 2.46
CA LEU A 165 13.72 -2.56 2.28
C LEU A 165 12.85 -1.31 2.50
N GLU A 166 11.61 -1.28 2.05
CA GLU A 166 10.67 -0.20 2.35
C GLU A 166 10.50 0.00 3.87
N ALA A 167 10.35 -1.10 4.60
CA ALA A 167 10.24 -1.05 6.06
C ALA A 167 11.51 -0.51 6.72
N ILE A 168 12.69 -0.95 6.26
CA ILE A 168 13.99 -0.50 6.76
C ILE A 168 14.21 0.99 6.48
N ILE A 169 13.91 1.47 5.27
CA ILE A 169 14.01 2.89 4.91
C ILE A 169 13.09 3.75 5.78
N LYS A 170 11.86 3.29 6.01
CA LYS A 170 10.93 3.99 6.91
C LYS A 170 11.47 4.06 8.34
N GLN A 171 12.07 2.99 8.85
CA GLN A 171 12.71 2.97 10.16
C GLN A 171 13.92 3.92 10.19
N ALA A 172 14.76 3.93 9.16
CA ALA A 172 15.90 4.83 9.04
C ALA A 172 15.48 6.31 9.04
N LYS A 173 14.45 6.67 8.26
CA LYS A 173 13.89 8.04 8.27
C LYS A 173 13.39 8.45 9.65
N ASN A 174 12.67 7.57 10.35
CA ASN A 174 12.25 7.83 11.73
C ASN A 174 13.43 8.01 12.69
N LYS A 175 14.50 7.20 12.53
CA LYS A 175 15.70 7.32 13.36
C LYS A 175 16.46 8.60 13.11
N ILE A 176 16.53 9.07 11.86
CA ILE A 176 17.12 10.37 11.50
C ILE A 176 16.36 11.52 12.21
N LEU A 177 15.03 11.48 12.18
CA LEU A 177 14.21 12.50 12.87
C LEU A 177 14.40 12.43 14.40
N ASP A 178 14.49 11.24 14.98
CA ASP A 178 14.78 11.05 16.39
C ASP A 178 16.15 11.65 16.79
N LEU A 179 17.18 11.40 16.00
CA LEU A 179 18.50 12.01 16.21
C LEU A 179 18.47 13.53 16.09
N ALA A 180 17.66 14.05 15.17
CA ALA A 180 17.49 15.50 14.95
C ALA A 180 16.94 16.21 16.18
N ILE A 181 15.86 15.71 16.75
CA ILE A 181 15.21 16.35 17.93
C ILE A 181 15.99 16.18 19.24
N HIS A 182 16.95 15.26 19.27
CA HIS A 182 17.85 15.05 20.41
C HIS A 182 19.20 15.73 20.26
N GLY A 183 19.41 16.54 19.19
CA GLY A 183 20.64 17.26 18.93
C GLY A 183 21.84 16.36 18.60
N LYS A 184 21.58 15.19 18.02
CA LYS A 184 22.60 14.17 17.69
C LYS A 184 22.85 14.05 16.18
N LEU A 185 22.10 14.80 15.36
CA LEU A 185 22.19 14.69 13.89
C LEU A 185 23.29 15.60 13.32
N VAL A 186 23.50 16.77 13.87
CA VAL A 186 24.50 17.75 13.44
C VAL A 186 25.32 18.24 14.64
N PRO A 187 26.56 18.71 14.43
CA PRO A 187 27.34 19.31 15.52
C PRO A 187 26.73 20.63 15.95
N GLN A 188 26.76 20.90 17.25
CA GLN A 188 26.39 22.20 17.82
C GLN A 188 27.50 23.22 17.56
N ASP A 189 27.10 24.47 17.31
CA ASP A 189 28.00 25.62 17.26
C ASP A 189 27.72 26.54 18.47
N LEU A 190 28.71 26.70 19.33
CA LEU A 190 28.60 27.51 20.54
C LEU A 190 28.43 29.02 20.26
N ASN A 191 28.71 29.45 19.03
CA ASN A 191 28.51 30.84 18.59
C ASN A 191 27.10 31.11 18.07
N ASP A 192 26.26 30.07 17.94
CA ASP A 192 24.85 30.27 17.58
C ASP A 192 24.11 30.96 18.75
N GLU A 193 23.20 31.87 18.41
CA GLU A 193 22.33 32.48 19.37
C GLU A 193 21.49 31.41 20.11
N PRO A 194 21.52 31.35 21.45
CA PRO A 194 20.75 30.35 22.19
C PRO A 194 19.25 30.40 21.91
N ALA A 195 18.60 29.24 21.88
CA ALA A 195 17.17 29.13 21.63
C ALA A 195 16.30 29.85 22.67
N SER A 196 16.84 30.12 23.86
CA SER A 196 16.17 30.95 24.88
C SER A 196 15.90 32.39 24.40
N GLU A 197 16.84 32.98 23.62
CA GLU A 197 16.64 34.34 23.07
C GLU A 197 15.59 34.29 21.93
N LEU A 198 15.59 33.26 21.14
CA LEU A 198 14.56 33.00 20.13
C LEU A 198 13.17 32.92 20.77
N LEU A 199 13.04 32.14 21.85
CA LEU A 199 11.76 32.00 22.57
C LEU A 199 11.27 33.29 23.23
N LYS A 200 12.16 34.11 23.74
CA LYS A 200 11.80 35.45 24.28
C LYS A 200 11.18 36.33 23.19
N ARG A 201 11.66 36.26 21.94
CA ARG A 201 11.04 36.99 20.82
C ARG A 201 9.65 36.48 20.47
N ILE A 202 9.45 35.15 20.55
CA ILE A 202 8.15 34.52 20.25
C ILE A 202 7.12 34.84 21.36
N ASN A 203 7.52 34.70 22.61
CA ASN A 203 6.68 34.98 23.78
C ASN A 203 7.52 35.50 24.95
N PRO A 204 7.56 36.82 25.16
CA PRO A 204 8.33 37.43 26.26
C PRO A 204 7.92 37.00 27.67
N LYS A 205 6.73 36.42 27.83
CA LYS A 205 6.19 35.95 29.11
C LYS A 205 6.32 34.43 29.30
N ALA A 206 6.91 33.70 28.33
CA ALA A 206 7.07 32.28 28.48
C ALA A 206 8.12 31.97 29.57
N GLU A 207 7.77 31.06 30.47
CA GLU A 207 8.78 30.41 31.31
C GLU A 207 9.64 29.50 30.41
N ILE A 208 10.89 29.88 30.24
CA ILE A 208 11.86 29.14 29.40
C ILE A 208 12.56 28.15 30.33
N THR A 209 12.29 26.86 30.14
CA THR A 209 13.00 25.82 30.84
C THR A 209 14.05 25.23 29.90
N CYS A 210 15.30 25.21 30.34
CA CYS A 210 16.42 24.52 29.71
C CYS A 210 16.57 23.09 30.24
N ASP A 211 15.72 22.72 31.20
CA ASP A 211 15.72 21.41 31.86
C ASP A 211 14.32 20.81 31.78
N ASN A 212 14.22 19.58 31.29
CA ASN A 212 12.94 18.92 31.16
C ASN A 212 13.09 17.44 31.49
N ALA A 213 12.20 16.91 32.33
CA ALA A 213 12.11 15.49 32.65
C ALA A 213 11.93 14.57 31.41
N HIS A 214 11.44 15.09 30.29
CA HIS A 214 11.29 14.37 29.02
C HIS A 214 12.56 14.34 28.18
N TYR A 215 13.53 15.24 28.43
CA TYR A 215 14.82 15.33 27.71
C TYR A 215 15.94 15.51 28.72
N PRO A 216 16.40 14.44 29.36
CA PRO A 216 17.33 14.51 30.49
C PRO A 216 18.70 15.11 30.15
N GLN A 217 19.02 15.29 28.87
CA GLN A 217 20.26 15.93 28.40
C GLN A 217 20.01 16.69 27.07
N LEU A 218 19.45 17.89 27.18
CA LEU A 218 19.41 18.79 26.03
C LEU A 218 20.81 19.33 25.73
N PRO A 219 21.17 19.47 24.43
CA PRO A 219 22.40 20.15 24.05
C PRO A 219 22.46 21.58 24.58
N LYS A 220 23.68 22.07 24.84
CA LYS A 220 23.87 23.44 25.27
C LYS A 220 23.33 24.44 24.24
N GLY A 221 22.60 25.44 24.68
CA GLY A 221 21.96 26.42 23.79
C GLY A 221 20.59 26.04 23.31
N TRP A 222 20.11 24.81 23.55
CA TRP A 222 18.75 24.40 23.27
C TRP A 222 17.79 24.79 24.41
N ALA A 223 16.51 24.88 24.08
CA ALA A 223 15.44 25.09 25.01
C ALA A 223 14.23 24.19 24.68
N VAL A 224 13.22 24.18 25.53
CA VAL A 224 11.96 23.48 25.27
C VAL A 224 10.78 24.43 25.38
N ALA A 225 9.76 24.20 24.56
CA ALA A 225 8.49 24.91 24.68
C ALA A 225 7.33 24.02 24.22
N PRO A 226 6.12 24.23 24.74
CA PRO A 226 4.94 23.55 24.25
C PRO A 226 4.60 24.03 22.83
N MET A 227 4.10 23.11 21.99
CA MET A 227 3.75 23.36 20.58
C MET A 227 2.88 24.60 20.39
N GLN A 228 1.95 24.88 21.31
CA GLN A 228 1.06 26.05 21.25
C GLN A 228 1.76 27.40 21.22
N ILE A 229 3.01 27.49 21.69
CA ILE A 229 3.81 28.73 21.63
C ILE A 229 4.43 28.89 20.25
N LEU A 230 4.79 27.78 19.59
CA LEU A 230 5.54 27.75 18.33
C LEU A 230 4.64 27.81 17.11
N CYS A 231 3.42 27.29 17.22
CA CYS A 231 2.45 27.28 16.12
C CYS A 231 1.01 27.32 16.62
N SER A 232 0.09 27.70 15.75
CA SER A 232 -1.35 27.74 16.03
C SER A 232 -2.18 27.15 14.91
N LEU A 233 -3.37 26.63 15.27
CA LEU A 233 -4.37 26.11 14.35
C LEU A 233 -5.47 27.15 14.19
N ILE A 234 -5.53 27.80 13.03
CA ILE A 234 -6.45 28.89 12.72
C ILE A 234 -7.32 28.55 11.52
N ASP A 235 -8.37 29.32 11.31
CA ASP A 235 -9.17 29.26 10.09
C ASP A 235 -8.74 30.35 9.12
N GLY A 236 -8.94 30.11 7.83
CA GLY A 236 -8.83 31.16 6.83
C GLY A 236 -9.95 32.22 6.96
N ASN A 237 -9.74 33.39 6.38
CA ASN A 237 -10.73 34.46 6.37
C ASN A 237 -11.92 34.09 5.46
N LYS A 238 -13.13 34.28 5.93
CA LYS A 238 -14.33 34.04 5.11
C LYS A 238 -14.37 34.98 3.92
N GLN A 239 -14.62 34.42 2.74
CA GLN A 239 -14.82 35.14 1.48
C GLN A 239 -16.04 34.58 0.76
N ASN A 240 -16.75 35.44 0.02
CA ASN A 240 -17.90 35.08 -0.80
C ASN A 240 -17.78 35.73 -2.19
N GLY A 241 -18.40 35.13 -3.19
CA GLY A 241 -18.51 35.70 -4.54
C GLY A 241 -17.25 35.53 -5.41
N ILE A 242 -16.22 34.88 -4.93
CA ILE A 242 -15.00 34.60 -5.70
C ILE A 242 -14.88 33.10 -5.91
N GLU A 243 -14.78 32.65 -7.15
CA GLU A 243 -14.58 31.24 -7.46
C GLU A 243 -13.14 30.82 -7.19
N ARG A 244 -12.96 29.80 -6.37
CA ARG A 244 -11.65 29.25 -5.99
C ARG A 244 -11.72 27.73 -5.82
N VAL A 245 -10.57 27.08 -5.96
CA VAL A 245 -10.42 25.65 -5.72
C VAL A 245 -10.69 25.31 -4.26
N ASN A 246 -11.46 24.25 -4.01
CA ASN A 246 -11.62 23.65 -2.70
C ASN A 246 -10.38 22.79 -2.37
N LEU A 247 -9.58 23.25 -1.43
CA LEU A 247 -8.35 22.58 -0.98
C LEU A 247 -8.71 21.47 0.00
N ASP A 248 -9.39 20.43 -0.47
CA ASP A 248 -9.72 19.24 0.34
C ASP A 248 -8.66 18.12 0.22
N VAL A 249 -8.80 17.09 1.06
CA VAL A 249 -7.83 16.00 1.18
C VAL A 249 -7.60 15.29 -0.15
N LYS A 250 -8.66 14.97 -0.90
CA LYS A 250 -8.57 14.22 -2.16
C LYS A 250 -7.82 15.02 -3.23
N TYR A 251 -8.11 16.33 -3.32
CA TYR A 251 -7.38 17.21 -4.23
C TYR A 251 -5.90 17.33 -3.82
N LEU A 252 -5.61 17.60 -2.54
CA LEU A 252 -4.24 17.77 -2.07
C LEU A 252 -3.39 16.50 -2.13
N ARG A 253 -4.00 15.32 -2.20
CA ARG A 253 -3.33 14.03 -2.46
C ARG A 253 -3.19 13.68 -3.93
N GLY A 254 -3.76 14.48 -4.84
CA GLY A 254 -3.81 14.16 -6.27
C GLY A 254 -4.76 13.03 -6.63
N GLU A 255 -5.69 12.68 -5.74
CA GLU A 255 -6.65 11.59 -5.95
C GLU A 255 -7.86 12.02 -6.80
N ARG A 256 -7.97 13.32 -7.09
CA ARG A 256 -9.12 13.89 -7.79
C ARG A 256 -8.80 15.26 -8.39
N ASP A 257 -9.46 15.59 -9.51
CA ASP A 257 -9.45 16.93 -10.12
C ASP A 257 -9.99 18.01 -9.16
N PRO A 258 -9.55 19.27 -9.31
CA PRO A 258 -9.98 20.37 -8.47
C PRO A 258 -11.49 20.62 -8.61
N LYS A 259 -12.18 20.80 -7.48
CA LYS A 259 -13.54 21.34 -7.43
C LYS A 259 -13.49 22.80 -7.02
N THR A 260 -14.31 23.64 -7.63
CA THR A 260 -14.40 25.05 -7.28
C THR A 260 -15.60 25.34 -6.38
N LEU A 261 -15.48 26.37 -5.56
CA LEU A 261 -16.51 26.91 -4.68
C LEU A 261 -16.53 28.44 -4.85
N THR A 262 -17.70 29.04 -4.66
CA THR A 262 -17.87 30.50 -4.70
C THR A 262 -17.83 31.15 -3.32
N PHE A 263 -17.71 30.36 -2.26
CA PHE A 263 -17.61 30.85 -0.88
C PHE A 263 -16.77 29.89 -0.03
N GLY A 264 -16.12 30.40 0.99
CA GLY A 264 -15.34 29.56 1.90
C GLY A 264 -14.36 30.36 2.75
N LYS A 265 -13.47 29.65 3.42
CA LYS A 265 -12.36 30.21 4.20
C LYS A 265 -11.13 30.29 3.31
N TYR A 266 -10.73 31.49 2.94
CA TYR A 266 -9.62 31.73 2.02
C TYR A 266 -8.27 31.30 2.65
N ILE A 267 -7.48 30.60 1.84
CA ILE A 267 -6.13 30.16 2.16
C ILE A 267 -5.21 30.62 1.01
N PRO A 268 -4.15 31.37 1.30
CA PRO A 268 -3.12 31.71 0.32
C PRO A 268 -2.36 30.47 -0.18
N ALA A 269 -1.77 30.55 -1.38
CA ALA A 269 -0.81 29.58 -1.84
C ALA A 269 0.38 29.45 -0.86
N ASN A 270 1.07 28.32 -0.89
CA ASN A 270 2.18 28.00 0.01
C ASN A 270 1.85 28.06 1.51
N SER A 271 0.58 27.97 1.88
CA SER A 271 0.14 27.81 3.26
C SER A 271 0.22 26.32 3.68
N PHE A 272 0.23 26.08 4.99
CA PHE A 272 0.16 24.72 5.53
C PHE A 272 -1.23 24.44 6.07
N LEU A 273 -1.80 23.32 5.67
CA LEU A 273 -3.07 22.80 6.16
C LEU A 273 -2.83 21.50 6.92
N ILE A 274 -3.27 21.43 8.17
CA ILE A 274 -3.22 20.21 8.97
C ILE A 274 -4.59 19.55 9.00
N LEU A 275 -4.62 18.25 8.74
CA LEU A 275 -5.84 17.46 8.80
C LEU A 275 -6.27 17.30 10.26
N VAL A 276 -7.46 17.78 10.58
CA VAL A 276 -7.99 17.71 11.95
C VAL A 276 -9.11 16.67 12.10
N ASP A 277 -9.72 16.22 11.01
CA ASP A 277 -10.80 15.23 11.01
C ASP A 277 -10.46 14.06 10.10
N GLY A 278 -10.72 12.84 10.55
CA GLY A 278 -10.51 11.59 9.82
C GLY A 278 -9.34 10.75 10.33
N GLU A 279 -9.15 9.59 9.69
CA GLU A 279 -8.18 8.55 10.10
C GLU A 279 -6.73 9.04 10.12
N ASN A 280 -6.36 9.93 9.20
CA ASN A 280 -5.01 10.47 9.09
C ASN A 280 -4.86 11.86 9.73
N SER A 281 -5.65 12.18 10.77
CA SER A 281 -5.53 13.45 11.46
C SER A 281 -4.10 13.68 11.97
N GLY A 282 -3.62 14.93 11.85
CA GLY A 282 -2.23 15.30 12.07
C GLY A 282 -1.35 15.33 10.81
N GLU A 283 -1.86 14.91 9.65
CA GLU A 283 -1.17 15.04 8.37
C GLU A 283 -1.16 16.50 7.91
N VAL A 284 0.01 16.97 7.46
CA VAL A 284 0.21 18.34 7.00
C VAL A 284 0.40 18.38 5.49
N PHE A 285 -0.28 19.31 4.82
CA PHE A 285 -0.19 19.55 3.39
C PHE A 285 0.26 20.99 3.14
N ARG A 286 1.14 21.19 2.16
CA ARG A 286 1.44 22.51 1.61
C ARG A 286 0.50 22.79 0.46
N THR A 287 -0.14 23.95 0.45
CA THR A 287 -1.07 24.31 -0.62
C THR A 287 -0.31 24.72 -1.88
N PRO A 288 -0.53 24.04 -3.04
CA PRO A 288 0.16 24.37 -4.28
C PRO A 288 -0.33 25.69 -4.88
N ILE A 289 -1.60 26.03 -4.64
CA ILE A 289 -2.28 27.25 -5.09
C ILE A 289 -3.10 27.85 -3.96
N GLU A 290 -3.61 29.07 -4.16
CA GLU A 290 -4.62 29.64 -3.27
C GLU A 290 -5.98 28.96 -3.47
N GLY A 291 -6.82 28.98 -2.44
CA GLY A 291 -8.13 28.35 -2.52
C GLY A 291 -8.96 28.50 -1.27
N TYR A 292 -10.02 27.70 -1.16
CA TYR A 292 -10.82 27.61 0.06
C TYR A 292 -10.41 26.38 0.89
N GLN A 293 -10.29 26.60 2.19
CA GLN A 293 -9.96 25.56 3.18
C GLN A 293 -11.00 24.44 3.16
N GLY A 294 -10.58 23.22 2.90
CA GLY A 294 -11.43 22.03 3.04
C GLY A 294 -11.94 21.88 4.48
N SER A 295 -13.15 21.39 4.64
CA SER A 295 -13.85 21.30 5.94
C SER A 295 -13.10 20.52 7.02
N THR A 296 -12.29 19.56 6.62
CA THR A 296 -11.51 18.67 7.51
C THR A 296 -10.16 19.25 7.93
N PHE A 297 -9.84 20.47 7.49
CA PHE A 297 -8.55 21.10 7.73
C PHE A 297 -8.62 22.28 8.70
N LYS A 298 -7.51 22.57 9.33
CA LYS A 298 -7.15 23.88 9.89
C LYS A 298 -5.88 24.38 9.21
N ARG A 299 -5.73 25.69 9.10
CA ARG A 299 -4.47 26.30 8.69
C ARG A 299 -3.50 26.19 9.86
N LEU A 300 -2.35 25.59 9.61
CA LEU A 300 -1.23 25.55 10.53
C LEU A 300 -0.40 26.82 10.33
N PHE A 301 -0.42 27.69 11.32
CA PHE A 301 0.40 28.89 11.34
C PHE A 301 1.61 28.64 12.24
N ILE A 302 2.81 28.67 11.66
CA ILE A 302 4.09 28.53 12.36
C ILE A 302 4.63 29.94 12.60
N ASN A 303 5.14 30.19 13.80
CA ASN A 303 5.71 31.49 14.16
C ASN A 303 6.91 31.80 13.25
N GLU A 304 6.98 33.03 12.73
CA GLU A 304 8.01 33.48 11.77
C GLU A 304 9.46 33.43 12.32
N ASN A 305 9.62 33.43 13.64
CA ASN A 305 10.90 33.26 14.29
C ASN A 305 11.40 31.81 14.31
N MET A 306 10.55 30.83 13.92
CA MET A 306 10.93 29.42 13.81
C MET A 306 11.27 29.06 12.37
N ASN A 307 12.23 28.14 12.20
CA ASN A 307 12.41 27.52 10.89
C ASN A 307 11.19 26.64 10.57
N THR A 308 10.49 26.98 9.49
CA THR A 308 9.24 26.32 9.10
C THR A 308 9.45 24.84 8.82
N GLU A 309 10.46 24.48 8.06
CA GLU A 309 10.74 23.08 7.68
C GLU A 309 11.14 22.25 8.91
N TYR A 310 11.90 22.82 9.85
CA TYR A 310 12.17 22.17 11.14
C TYR A 310 10.87 21.83 11.89
N MET A 311 9.96 22.80 12.00
CA MET A 311 8.68 22.58 12.66
C MET A 311 7.81 21.52 11.97
N LEU A 312 7.83 21.47 10.64
CA LEU A 312 7.13 20.43 9.88
C LEU A 312 7.72 19.03 10.16
N GLN A 313 9.03 18.90 10.24
CA GLN A 313 9.68 17.63 10.61
C GLN A 313 9.33 17.20 12.04
N VAL A 314 9.30 18.15 12.98
CA VAL A 314 8.85 17.87 14.35
C VAL A 314 7.40 17.38 14.37
N ILE A 315 6.48 18.06 13.70
CA ILE A 315 5.07 17.63 13.62
C ILE A 315 4.94 16.25 12.98
N ASN A 316 5.72 15.99 11.92
CA ASN A 316 5.74 14.69 11.25
C ASN A 316 6.22 13.55 12.17
N LEU A 317 7.22 13.81 13.00
CA LEU A 317 7.69 12.84 14.00
C LEU A 317 6.58 12.46 14.99
N TYR A 318 5.80 13.44 15.46
CA TYR A 318 4.67 13.21 16.37
C TYR A 318 3.39 12.72 15.67
N ARG A 319 3.38 12.60 14.34
CA ARG A 319 2.20 12.21 13.58
C ARG A 319 1.61 10.87 14.03
N LYS A 320 2.45 9.88 14.34
CA LYS A 320 2.00 8.58 14.87
C LYS A 320 1.28 8.76 16.21
N LEU A 321 1.87 9.48 17.15
CA LEU A 321 1.27 9.78 18.45
C LEU A 321 -0.09 10.47 18.30
N LEU A 322 -0.17 11.48 17.45
CA LEU A 322 -1.41 12.23 17.20
C LEU A 322 -2.51 11.35 16.59
N ARG A 323 -2.14 10.44 15.66
CA ARG A 323 -3.06 9.50 15.03
C ARG A 323 -3.58 8.43 15.98
N GLU A 324 -2.76 7.96 16.91
CA GLU A 324 -3.12 6.92 17.87
C GLU A 324 -3.94 7.46 19.05
N ASN A 325 -3.89 8.79 19.32
CA ASN A 325 -4.58 9.46 20.42
C ASN A 325 -5.69 10.39 19.94
N LYS A 326 -6.38 10.02 18.86
CA LYS A 326 -7.56 10.74 18.35
C LYS A 326 -8.69 10.75 19.37
N VAL A 327 -9.59 11.72 19.26
CA VAL A 327 -10.82 11.84 20.05
C VAL A 327 -12.05 11.71 19.15
N GLY A 328 -13.15 11.19 19.70
CA GLY A 328 -14.40 10.95 18.96
C GLY A 328 -14.51 9.51 18.44
N SER A 329 -15.69 8.90 18.64
CA SER A 329 -15.95 7.51 18.27
C SER A 329 -16.51 7.34 16.86
N ALA A 330 -17.32 8.28 16.37
CA ALA A 330 -17.96 8.18 15.04
C ALA A 330 -17.08 8.79 13.93
N ILE A 331 -16.51 9.96 14.17
CA ILE A 331 -15.54 10.62 13.29
C ILE A 331 -14.31 10.93 14.13
N PRO A 332 -13.16 10.33 13.84
CA PRO A 332 -11.93 10.59 14.57
C PRO A 332 -11.47 12.04 14.35
N HIS A 333 -11.15 12.73 15.43
CA HIS A 333 -10.65 14.11 15.41
C HIS A 333 -9.27 14.22 16.03
N LEU A 334 -8.46 15.15 15.53
CA LEU A 334 -7.18 15.50 16.13
C LEU A 334 -7.39 15.94 17.59
N ASN A 335 -6.69 15.30 18.51
CA ASN A 335 -6.65 15.75 19.89
C ASN A 335 -5.87 17.08 20.00
N LYS A 336 -6.60 18.19 19.88
CA LYS A 336 -6.01 19.53 19.90
C LYS A 336 -5.33 19.86 21.24
N LYS A 337 -5.80 19.27 22.36
CA LYS A 337 -5.17 19.47 23.67
C LYS A 337 -3.81 18.78 23.70
N LEU A 338 -3.75 17.53 23.21
CA LEU A 338 -2.49 16.79 23.05
C LEU A 338 -1.53 17.55 22.12
N PHE A 339 -1.99 17.96 20.93
CA PHE A 339 -1.17 18.70 19.96
C PHE A 339 -0.56 19.96 20.58
N LYS A 340 -1.36 20.77 21.27
CA LYS A 340 -0.91 22.00 21.94
C LYS A 340 0.09 21.75 23.07
N GLY A 341 -0.06 20.62 23.77
CA GLY A 341 0.76 20.24 24.90
C GLY A 341 2.06 19.50 24.56
N ILE A 342 2.29 19.13 23.29
CA ILE A 342 3.55 18.47 22.88
C ILE A 342 4.71 19.39 23.24
N ILE A 343 5.64 18.89 24.03
CA ILE A 343 6.88 19.60 24.36
C ILE A 343 7.87 19.39 23.21
N VAL A 344 8.37 20.47 22.65
CA VAL A 344 9.27 20.49 21.50
C VAL A 344 10.65 20.95 21.96
N SER A 345 11.68 20.20 21.59
CA SER A 345 13.08 20.62 21.71
C SER A 345 13.41 21.63 20.62
N ILE A 346 13.96 22.77 21.02
CA ILE A 346 14.22 23.91 20.13
C ILE A 346 15.70 24.18 20.08
N PRO A 347 16.37 23.92 18.95
CA PRO A 347 17.75 24.32 18.71
C PRO A 347 17.86 25.82 18.41
N PRO A 348 19.06 26.40 18.50
CA PRO A 348 19.38 27.67 17.90
C PRO A 348 18.90 27.76 16.44
N TYR A 349 18.42 28.92 15.98
CA TYR A 349 17.80 29.05 14.64
C TYR A 349 18.72 28.57 13.50
N LYS A 350 20.02 28.90 13.55
CA LYS A 350 20.98 28.41 12.54
C LYS A 350 21.18 26.89 12.59
N GLU A 351 21.08 26.30 13.78
CA GLU A 351 21.13 24.84 13.92
C GLU A 351 19.86 24.17 13.39
N GLN A 352 18.67 24.79 13.54
CA GLN A 352 17.45 24.32 12.89
C GLN A 352 17.67 24.18 11.38
N GLN A 353 18.32 25.16 10.74
CA GLN A 353 18.63 25.11 9.31
C GLN A 353 19.58 23.94 8.97
N ARG A 354 20.70 23.79 9.72
CA ARG A 354 21.65 22.67 9.52
C ARG A 354 20.97 21.30 9.69
N ILE A 355 20.05 21.17 10.65
CA ILE A 355 19.27 19.97 10.90
C ILE A 355 18.39 19.66 9.69
N VAL A 356 17.66 20.65 9.17
CA VAL A 356 16.78 20.49 7.99
C VAL A 356 17.61 20.06 6.77
N ASP A 357 18.74 20.70 6.52
CA ASP A 357 19.61 20.37 5.40
C ASP A 357 20.15 18.92 5.50
N ALA A 358 20.52 18.49 6.71
CA ALA A 358 20.98 17.13 6.97
C ALA A 358 19.87 16.09 6.78
N ILE A 359 18.64 16.36 7.28
CA ILE A 359 17.46 15.51 7.08
C ILE A 359 17.17 15.37 5.58
N ASN A 360 17.09 16.49 4.85
CA ASN A 360 16.78 16.49 3.42
C ASN A 360 17.81 15.70 2.63
N LYS A 361 19.09 15.89 2.91
CA LYS A 361 20.18 15.12 2.26
C LYS A 361 20.08 13.63 2.53
N ALA A 362 19.82 13.25 3.78
CA ALA A 362 19.69 11.84 4.15
C ALA A 362 18.42 11.20 3.53
N PHE A 363 17.29 11.92 3.55
CA PHE A 363 16.04 11.42 2.95
C PHE A 363 16.17 11.27 1.43
N MET A 364 16.75 12.24 0.75
CA MET A 364 17.02 12.17 -0.69
C MET A 364 17.86 10.92 -1.03
N SER A 365 18.90 10.63 -0.26
CA SER A 365 19.72 9.43 -0.48
C SER A 365 18.93 8.13 -0.27
N LEU A 366 18.06 8.08 0.74
CA LEU A 366 17.20 6.92 0.97
C LEU A 366 16.12 6.76 -0.10
N ASP A 367 15.57 7.87 -0.62
CA ASP A 367 14.58 7.83 -1.70
C ASP A 367 15.22 7.40 -3.03
N MET A 368 16.43 7.83 -3.34
CA MET A 368 17.17 7.33 -4.52
C MET A 368 17.41 5.81 -4.46
N ILE A 369 17.66 5.24 -3.28
CA ILE A 369 17.78 3.79 -3.12
C ILE A 369 16.43 3.11 -3.47
N MET A 370 15.32 3.68 -3.02
CA MET A 370 13.98 3.13 -3.34
C MET A 370 13.64 3.21 -4.83
N GLU A 371 14.01 4.31 -5.49
CA GLU A 371 13.74 4.52 -6.91
C GLU A 371 14.62 3.66 -7.83
N SER A 372 15.76 3.16 -7.33
CA SER A 372 16.68 2.30 -8.07
C SER A 372 16.26 0.82 -8.13
N LEU A 373 15.17 0.45 -7.47
CA LEU A 373 14.59 -0.90 -7.38
C LEU A 373 13.26 -1.00 -8.14
#